data_779883fa0354d02811f069ca48b30d5a
#
_entry.id   779883fa0354d02811f069ca48b30d5a
#
_cell.length_a   1.000
_cell.length_b   1.000
_cell.length_c   1.000
_cell.angle_alpha   90.00
_cell.angle_beta   90.00
_cell.angle_gamma   90.00
#
_symmetry.space_group_name_H-M   'P 1'
#
loop_
_entity.id
_entity.type
_entity.pdbx_description
1 polymer ?
#
loop_
_entity_poly.entity_id
_entity_poly.type
_entity_poly.pdbx_seq_one_letter_code
_entity_poly.pdbx_strand_id
1 'polypeptide(L)'
;MAKELWGRIKEGIFSIGPIYLVLLLIDISGLFLFDSKPIEGSVQFENIFTPNYYANNYASSVFGPFTLCLLISFIPLVLGSSLFGMGADQAMSRIGTAIGENITKKRSLILLGVVALLMGTLVTLAEPDLSVFSAQLMGENHKWVMVAVVSIGVGLLLAFALIRILKQWSYKFCIVGLEFIVFALALLIDKDKFMPIIFDGAGTTTGSISAPFIVAFGIAVAQVKGSKDAENDSFGVSGLASLGPLITVPIMCMFSENINFSIDIPTPYTLLTEQGYNGLGALYGSNLLDAMQDTLFSLAPVLAFFIIYDLCFLHMKKKELIQIFIGFLYTFVGLSLFLMGVNSSFYPLAWKMGLAFGSNGYDGANFAIVLVIMGLLGLVIILAEPSVHVLAKQVEDVSRGSIRSKDLFFAMCAALMVVCILAVTRVKYINEIDYTVIIVALLLVSFAISFFVPDLFYALSFDSAGVASGTMSSAFLLPLCTGMASALYPYDKELQMKSGFGVIGLVAMISLVSIQLLGLYGNIKTYIKVRRSYKAIFTPDDSQVIHLPSSADSI
;
A
#
# COMPACT_ATOMS: atom_id res chain seq x y z
N MET A 1 -18.63 -21.81 -0.22
CA MET A 1 -17.33 -21.89 -0.93
C MET A 1 -17.43 -21.54 -2.40
N ALA A 2 -18.07 -22.32 -3.30
CA ALA A 2 -18.14 -21.96 -4.74
C ALA A 2 -18.86 -20.62 -5.02
N LYS A 3 -19.97 -20.32 -4.33
CA LYS A 3 -20.70 -19.06 -4.45
C LYS A 3 -19.90 -17.87 -3.91
N GLU A 4 -19.13 -18.08 -2.87
CA GLU A 4 -18.24 -17.10 -2.26
C GLU A 4 -17.05 -16.81 -3.18
N LEU A 5 -16.38 -17.86 -3.70
CA LEU A 5 -15.31 -17.71 -4.67
C LEU A 5 -15.79 -16.95 -5.93
N TRP A 6 -16.99 -17.27 -6.43
CA TRP A 6 -17.57 -16.55 -7.58
C TRP A 6 -17.84 -15.07 -7.26
N GLY A 7 -18.27 -14.76 -6.02
CA GLY A 7 -18.39 -13.38 -5.55
C GLY A 7 -17.05 -12.65 -5.58
N ARG A 8 -16.00 -13.26 -5.02
CA ARG A 8 -14.64 -12.70 -5.02
C ARG A 8 -14.03 -12.55 -6.42
N ILE A 9 -14.29 -13.51 -7.34
CA ILE A 9 -13.85 -13.39 -8.74
C ILE A 9 -14.51 -12.16 -9.40
N LYS A 10 -15.80 -11.93 -9.16
CA LYS A 10 -16.47 -10.73 -9.67
C LYS A 10 -15.83 -9.45 -9.08
N GLU A 11 -15.60 -9.42 -7.78
CA GLU A 11 -14.89 -8.31 -7.13
C GLU A 11 -13.51 -8.09 -7.76
N GLY A 12 -12.73 -9.15 -7.99
CA GLY A 12 -11.44 -9.10 -8.66
C GLY A 12 -11.51 -8.56 -10.10
N ILE A 13 -12.51 -8.97 -10.88
CA ILE A 13 -12.72 -8.44 -12.23
C ILE A 13 -13.06 -6.94 -12.18
N PHE A 14 -13.93 -6.52 -11.26
CA PHE A 14 -14.28 -5.11 -11.11
C PHE A 14 -13.13 -4.25 -10.58
N SER A 15 -12.25 -4.82 -9.77
CA SER A 15 -11.07 -4.13 -9.25
C SER A 15 -9.97 -3.99 -10.31
N ILE A 16 -9.57 -5.12 -10.92
CA ILE A 16 -8.43 -5.18 -11.83
C ILE A 16 -8.81 -4.76 -13.26
N GLY A 17 -10.06 -4.97 -13.69
CA GLY A 17 -10.53 -4.67 -15.04
C GLY A 17 -10.29 -3.23 -15.49
N PRO A 18 -10.63 -2.20 -14.70
CA PRO A 18 -10.42 -0.81 -15.08
C PRO A 18 -8.96 -0.44 -15.33
N ILE A 19 -8.02 -0.89 -14.48
CA ILE A 19 -6.59 -0.62 -14.70
C ILE A 19 -6.09 -1.33 -15.94
N TYR A 20 -6.53 -2.57 -16.19
CA TYR A 20 -6.21 -3.31 -17.40
C TYR A 20 -6.67 -2.59 -18.66
N LEU A 21 -7.91 -2.10 -18.66
CA LEU A 21 -8.45 -1.35 -19.79
C LEU A 21 -7.61 -0.08 -20.06
N VAL A 22 -7.26 0.67 -19.02
CA VAL A 22 -6.45 1.89 -19.15
C VAL A 22 -5.05 1.56 -19.64
N LEU A 23 -4.39 0.54 -19.07
CA LEU A 23 -3.05 0.11 -19.50
C LEU A 23 -3.04 -0.40 -20.94
N LEU A 24 -4.07 -1.17 -21.34
CA LEU A 24 -4.20 -1.65 -22.71
C LEU A 24 -4.38 -0.50 -23.69
N LEU A 25 -5.21 0.49 -23.36
CA LEU A 25 -5.39 1.69 -24.17
C LEU A 25 -4.09 2.50 -24.28
N ILE A 26 -3.35 2.64 -23.18
CA ILE A 26 -2.06 3.34 -23.16
C ILE A 26 -1.01 2.56 -23.97
N ASP A 27 -0.93 1.24 -23.81
CA ASP A 27 0.04 0.43 -24.56
C ASP A 27 -0.24 0.45 -26.06
N ILE A 28 -1.51 0.31 -26.47
CA ILE A 28 -1.94 0.42 -27.86
C ILE A 28 -1.67 1.85 -28.40
N SER A 29 -2.01 2.89 -27.64
CA SER A 29 -1.78 4.28 -28.04
C SER A 29 -0.30 4.67 -28.00
N GLY A 30 0.49 4.08 -27.11
CA GLY A 30 1.93 4.29 -26.97
C GLY A 30 2.71 3.87 -28.23
N LEU A 31 2.19 2.92 -29.00
CA LEU A 31 2.74 2.56 -30.31
C LEU A 31 2.59 3.69 -31.36
N PHE A 32 1.63 4.61 -31.16
CA PHE A 32 1.31 5.69 -32.11
C PHE A 32 1.68 7.09 -31.58
N LEU A 33 1.64 7.32 -30.26
CA LEU A 33 1.83 8.63 -29.63
C LEU A 33 3.30 8.91 -29.26
N PHE A 34 4.07 7.89 -28.91
CA PHE A 34 5.46 8.03 -28.49
C PHE A 34 6.38 7.51 -29.59
N ASP A 35 6.54 8.36 -30.64
CA ASP A 35 7.57 8.14 -31.67
C ASP A 35 8.94 8.36 -31.02
N SER A 36 9.65 7.27 -30.77
CA SER A 36 10.90 7.26 -30.03
C SER A 36 12.00 7.83 -30.85
N LYS A 37 12.40 9.08 -30.60
CA LYS A 37 13.74 9.56 -31.02
C LYS A 37 14.75 8.97 -30.03
N PRO A 38 15.81 8.28 -30.54
CA PRO A 38 16.88 7.79 -29.69
C PRO A 38 17.53 8.96 -28.93
N ILE A 39 17.77 8.79 -27.62
CA ILE A 39 18.64 9.73 -26.89
C ILE A 39 20.04 9.47 -27.40
N GLU A 40 20.63 10.44 -28.10
CA GLU A 40 22.01 10.37 -28.58
C GLU A 40 22.94 10.12 -27.38
N GLY A 41 23.57 8.96 -27.33
CA GLY A 41 24.57 8.60 -26.32
C GLY A 41 24.29 7.34 -25.47
N SER A 42 23.13 6.72 -25.55
CA SER A 42 22.83 5.46 -24.87
C SER A 42 22.92 4.26 -25.81
N VAL A 43 24.06 3.63 -25.86
CA VAL A 43 24.38 2.53 -26.81
C VAL A 43 23.46 1.29 -26.68
N GLN A 44 22.69 1.15 -25.59
CA GLN A 44 21.80 -0.01 -25.38
C GLN A 44 20.32 0.27 -25.64
N PHE A 45 19.88 1.53 -25.68
CA PHE A 45 18.46 1.87 -25.81
C PHE A 45 18.02 2.18 -27.24
N GLU A 46 18.98 2.44 -28.15
CA GLU A 46 18.75 2.85 -29.54
C GLU A 46 17.88 1.87 -30.35
N ASN A 47 17.94 0.56 -30.03
CA ASN A 47 17.24 -0.47 -30.80
C ASN A 47 15.86 -0.85 -30.22
N ILE A 48 15.57 -0.49 -28.98
CA ILE A 48 14.40 -1.02 -28.26
C ILE A 48 13.14 -0.19 -28.54
N PHE A 49 13.28 1.10 -28.82
CA PHE A 49 12.17 2.03 -29.01
C PHE A 49 11.97 2.51 -30.46
N THR A 50 12.74 2.01 -31.42
CA THR A 50 12.52 2.40 -32.81
C THR A 50 11.27 1.70 -33.37
N PRO A 51 10.38 2.41 -34.09
CA PRO A 51 9.31 1.78 -34.85
C PRO A 51 9.83 0.69 -35.78
N ASN A 52 11.05 0.81 -36.32
CA ASN A 52 11.71 -0.20 -37.12
C ASN A 52 12.11 -1.47 -36.37
N TYR A 53 12.41 -1.42 -35.07
CA TYR A 53 12.65 -2.62 -34.27
C TYR A 53 11.37 -3.45 -34.14
N TYR A 54 10.25 -2.82 -33.82
CA TYR A 54 8.94 -3.47 -33.78
C TYR A 54 8.46 -3.88 -35.17
N ALA A 55 8.63 -3.02 -36.17
CA ALA A 55 8.26 -3.31 -37.56
C ALA A 55 9.07 -4.46 -38.16
N ASN A 56 10.37 -4.56 -37.91
CA ASN A 56 11.22 -5.59 -38.47
C ASN A 56 11.14 -6.94 -37.74
N ASN A 57 10.88 -6.95 -36.43
CA ASN A 57 10.83 -8.16 -35.63
C ASN A 57 9.41 -8.64 -35.32
N TYR A 58 8.39 -7.76 -35.39
CA TYR A 58 7.01 -8.04 -34.98
C TYR A 58 5.95 -7.49 -35.94
N ALA A 59 6.34 -7.17 -37.17
CA ALA A 59 5.59 -6.40 -38.16
C ALA A 59 4.23 -6.95 -38.63
N SER A 60 3.77 -8.08 -38.10
CA SER A 60 2.52 -8.70 -38.55
C SER A 60 1.44 -8.83 -37.49
N SER A 61 1.66 -8.42 -36.25
CA SER A 61 0.66 -8.53 -35.18
C SER A 61 0.28 -7.17 -34.59
N VAL A 62 -1.01 -6.94 -34.50
CA VAL A 62 -1.62 -5.76 -33.84
C VAL A 62 -1.21 -5.67 -32.36
N PHE A 63 -0.74 -6.78 -31.79
CA PHE A 63 -0.36 -6.90 -30.38
C PHE A 63 1.11 -7.24 -30.24
N GLY A 64 1.88 -6.35 -29.61
CA GLY A 64 3.26 -6.62 -29.20
C GLY A 64 3.37 -7.63 -28.04
N PRO A 65 4.60 -8.09 -27.72
CA PRO A 65 4.81 -9.07 -26.65
C PRO A 65 4.36 -8.54 -25.26
N PHE A 66 4.51 -7.24 -25.00
CA PHE A 66 4.02 -6.62 -23.75
C PHE A 66 2.49 -6.61 -23.67
N THR A 67 1.79 -6.29 -24.76
CA THR A 67 0.33 -6.33 -24.83
C THR A 67 -0.19 -7.76 -24.61
N LEU A 68 0.49 -8.76 -25.22
CA LEU A 68 0.12 -10.16 -25.02
C LEU A 68 0.35 -10.62 -23.57
N CYS A 69 1.47 -10.20 -22.93
CA CYS A 69 1.68 -10.43 -21.50
C CYS A 69 0.56 -9.82 -20.66
N LEU A 70 0.17 -8.59 -20.97
CA LEU A 70 -0.94 -7.93 -20.26
C LEU A 70 -2.23 -8.77 -20.40
N LEU A 71 -2.60 -9.22 -21.59
CA LEU A 71 -3.80 -10.02 -21.81
C LEU A 71 -3.75 -11.38 -21.08
N ILE A 72 -2.63 -12.11 -21.17
CA ILE A 72 -2.48 -13.43 -20.53
C ILE A 72 -2.53 -13.30 -19.00
N SER A 73 -1.86 -12.27 -18.43
CA SER A 73 -1.77 -12.08 -16.98
C SER A 73 -3.09 -11.68 -16.33
N PHE A 74 -4.09 -11.26 -17.10
CA PHE A 74 -5.41 -10.91 -16.55
C PHE A 74 -6.03 -12.06 -15.74
N ILE A 75 -5.95 -13.29 -16.28
CA ILE A 75 -6.53 -14.47 -15.63
C ILE A 75 -5.84 -14.79 -14.30
N PRO A 76 -4.51 -14.98 -14.24
CA PRO A 76 -3.84 -15.26 -12.99
C PRO A 76 -3.92 -14.12 -11.98
N LEU A 77 -3.98 -12.86 -12.42
CA LEU A 77 -4.17 -11.72 -11.52
C LEU A 77 -5.55 -11.72 -10.85
N VAL A 78 -6.62 -11.90 -11.62
CA VAL A 78 -7.99 -11.97 -11.08
C VAL A 78 -8.17 -13.18 -10.17
N LEU A 79 -7.72 -14.36 -10.60
CA LEU A 79 -7.81 -15.57 -9.79
C LEU A 79 -6.92 -15.47 -8.55
N GLY A 80 -5.69 -14.97 -8.74
CA GLY A 80 -4.71 -14.79 -7.68
C GLY A 80 -5.22 -13.85 -6.60
N SER A 81 -5.68 -12.64 -6.94
CA SER A 81 -6.22 -11.68 -5.98
C SER A 81 -7.44 -12.21 -5.24
N SER A 82 -8.32 -12.94 -5.93
CA SER A 82 -9.54 -13.51 -5.35
C SER A 82 -9.23 -14.62 -4.32
N LEU A 83 -8.35 -15.57 -4.67
CA LEU A 83 -7.92 -16.65 -3.78
C LEU A 83 -7.12 -16.10 -2.60
N PHE A 84 -6.21 -15.17 -2.87
CA PHE A 84 -5.39 -14.54 -1.87
C PHE A 84 -6.23 -13.76 -0.83
N GLY A 85 -7.19 -12.92 -1.27
CA GLY A 85 -8.09 -12.22 -0.36
C GLY A 85 -8.92 -13.18 0.51
N MET A 86 -9.42 -14.29 -0.06
CA MET A 86 -10.11 -15.33 0.72
C MET A 86 -9.18 -15.98 1.75
N GLY A 87 -7.94 -16.26 1.36
CA GLY A 87 -6.95 -16.87 2.23
C GLY A 87 -6.54 -15.95 3.38
N ALA A 88 -6.29 -14.68 3.10
CA ALA A 88 -5.96 -13.67 4.11
C ALA A 88 -7.08 -13.53 5.15
N ASP A 89 -8.33 -13.43 4.73
CA ASP A 89 -9.49 -13.37 5.65
C ASP A 89 -9.63 -14.65 6.49
N GLN A 90 -9.43 -15.83 5.89
CA GLN A 90 -9.63 -17.12 6.57
C GLN A 90 -8.45 -17.51 7.48
N ALA A 91 -7.22 -17.11 7.16
CA ALA A 91 -6.05 -17.43 7.96
C ALA A 91 -5.62 -16.24 8.81
N MET A 92 -5.19 -15.12 8.20
CA MET A 92 -4.51 -14.04 8.92
C MET A 92 -5.41 -13.32 9.92
N SER A 93 -6.64 -12.96 9.52
CA SER A 93 -7.58 -12.31 10.46
C SER A 93 -7.95 -13.22 11.63
N ARG A 94 -8.15 -14.53 11.39
CA ARG A 94 -8.47 -15.48 12.46
C ARG A 94 -7.31 -15.71 13.43
N ILE A 95 -6.09 -15.82 12.89
CA ILE A 95 -4.88 -15.95 13.70
C ILE A 95 -4.70 -14.71 14.58
N GLY A 96 -4.82 -13.51 13.97
CA GLY A 96 -4.73 -12.24 14.70
C GLY A 96 -5.73 -12.16 15.84
N THR A 97 -7.00 -12.48 15.57
CA THR A 97 -8.06 -12.51 16.59
C THR A 97 -7.77 -13.53 17.70
N ALA A 98 -7.45 -14.77 17.35
CA ALA A 98 -7.23 -15.85 18.33
C ALA A 98 -6.03 -15.57 19.23
N ILE A 99 -4.91 -15.13 18.68
CA ILE A 99 -3.71 -14.75 19.43
C ILE A 99 -4.01 -13.53 20.31
N GLY A 100 -4.66 -12.50 19.75
CA GLY A 100 -4.99 -11.26 20.47
C GLY A 100 -5.86 -11.50 21.68
N GLU A 101 -6.92 -12.28 21.52
CA GLU A 101 -7.80 -12.67 22.65
C GLU A 101 -7.06 -13.48 23.71
N ASN A 102 -6.31 -14.50 23.31
CA ASN A 102 -5.62 -15.39 24.22
C ASN A 102 -4.60 -14.64 25.07
N ILE A 103 -3.77 -13.82 24.44
CA ILE A 103 -2.70 -13.08 25.09
C ILE A 103 -3.24 -12.02 26.05
N THR A 104 -4.27 -11.29 25.64
CA THR A 104 -4.86 -10.23 26.46
C THR A 104 -5.49 -10.80 27.71
N LYS A 105 -6.12 -11.98 27.63
CA LYS A 105 -6.68 -12.70 28.80
C LYS A 105 -5.60 -13.09 29.82
N LYS A 106 -4.33 -13.29 29.40
CA LYS A 106 -3.21 -13.61 30.31
C LYS A 106 -2.70 -12.39 31.10
N ARG A 107 -3.12 -11.18 30.80
CA ARG A 107 -2.79 -9.93 31.50
C ARG A 107 -1.29 -9.64 31.68
N SER A 108 -0.44 -10.19 30.82
CA SER A 108 1.00 -9.97 30.83
C SER A 108 1.44 -9.03 29.71
N LEU A 109 1.90 -7.82 30.04
CA LEU A 109 2.41 -6.84 29.08
C LEU A 109 3.66 -7.33 28.35
N ILE A 110 4.55 -8.06 29.07
CA ILE A 110 5.78 -8.59 28.48
C ILE A 110 5.44 -9.64 27.43
N LEU A 111 4.53 -10.57 27.76
CA LEU A 111 4.12 -11.62 26.83
C LEU A 111 3.42 -11.04 25.61
N LEU A 112 2.53 -10.03 25.80
CA LEU A 112 1.91 -9.30 24.69
C LEU A 112 2.96 -8.64 23.82
N GLY A 113 3.92 -7.91 24.40
CA GLY A 113 4.99 -7.24 23.66
C GLY A 113 5.85 -8.20 22.86
N VAL A 114 6.30 -9.31 23.46
CA VAL A 114 7.12 -10.31 22.77
C VAL A 114 6.37 -10.99 21.62
N VAL A 115 5.13 -11.41 21.83
CA VAL A 115 4.36 -12.07 20.76
C VAL A 115 3.96 -11.07 19.67
N ALA A 116 3.63 -9.84 20.02
CA ALA A 116 3.34 -8.79 19.04
C ALA A 116 4.56 -8.45 18.19
N LEU A 117 5.75 -8.34 18.81
CA LEU A 117 7.02 -8.16 18.12
C LEU A 117 7.27 -9.31 17.14
N LEU A 118 7.20 -10.55 17.60
CA LEU A 118 7.48 -11.71 16.76
C LEU A 118 6.47 -11.83 15.62
N MET A 119 5.18 -11.75 15.93
CA MET A 119 4.13 -11.87 14.90
C MET A 119 4.15 -10.70 13.93
N GLY A 120 4.33 -9.46 14.41
CA GLY A 120 4.44 -8.29 13.53
C GLY A 120 5.64 -8.43 12.58
N THR A 121 6.80 -8.86 13.08
CA THR A 121 7.97 -9.12 12.25
C THR A 121 7.68 -10.21 11.22
N LEU A 122 7.15 -11.38 11.64
CA LEU A 122 6.93 -12.52 10.75
C LEU A 122 5.87 -12.22 9.67
N VAL A 123 4.78 -11.55 10.03
CA VAL A 123 3.69 -11.24 9.09
C VAL A 123 4.13 -10.17 8.08
N THR A 124 4.93 -9.19 8.51
CA THR A 124 5.49 -8.19 7.59
C THR A 124 6.59 -8.79 6.69
N LEU A 125 7.35 -9.76 7.19
CA LEU A 125 8.31 -10.52 6.40
C LEU A 125 7.64 -11.30 5.26
N ALA A 126 6.37 -11.69 5.45
CA ALA A 126 5.53 -12.34 4.46
C ALA A 126 4.89 -11.34 3.45
N GLU A 127 5.08 -10.04 3.61
CA GLU A 127 4.42 -9.05 2.76
C GLU A 127 5.07 -8.97 1.37
N PRO A 128 4.31 -9.23 0.29
CA PRO A 128 4.84 -9.23 -1.07
C PRO A 128 5.33 -7.84 -1.52
N ASP A 129 4.67 -6.79 -1.09
CA ASP A 129 4.98 -5.41 -1.47
C ASP A 129 6.38 -5.02 -0.99
N LEU A 130 6.73 -5.45 0.23
CA LEU A 130 8.04 -5.23 0.80
C LEU A 130 9.13 -6.03 0.07
N SER A 131 8.84 -7.27 -0.34
CA SER A 131 9.76 -8.09 -1.11
C SER A 131 10.05 -7.48 -2.48
N VAL A 132 9.02 -7.03 -3.20
CA VAL A 132 9.14 -6.37 -4.51
C VAL A 132 9.93 -5.06 -4.39
N PHE A 133 9.61 -4.21 -3.42
CA PHE A 133 10.35 -2.96 -3.16
C PHE A 133 11.84 -3.23 -2.86
N SER A 134 12.10 -4.18 -1.96
CA SER A 134 13.46 -4.51 -1.53
C SER A 134 14.30 -5.08 -2.66
N ALA A 135 13.70 -5.88 -3.56
CA ALA A 135 14.36 -6.40 -4.74
C ALA A 135 14.72 -5.28 -5.74
N GLN A 136 13.83 -4.31 -5.94
CA GLN A 136 14.10 -3.15 -6.80
C GLN A 136 15.20 -2.24 -6.26
N LEU A 137 15.34 -2.15 -4.93
CA LEU A 137 16.32 -1.27 -4.28
C LEU A 137 17.71 -1.90 -4.13
N MET A 138 17.78 -3.18 -3.80
CA MET A 138 19.03 -3.88 -3.41
C MET A 138 19.34 -5.08 -4.31
N GLY A 139 18.53 -5.34 -5.32
CA GLY A 139 18.61 -6.56 -6.12
C GLY A 139 18.16 -7.82 -5.37
N GLU A 140 17.92 -8.89 -6.12
CA GLU A 140 17.39 -10.16 -5.59
C GLU A 140 18.30 -10.81 -4.53
N ASN A 141 19.61 -10.66 -4.65
CA ASN A 141 20.57 -11.30 -3.75
C ASN A 141 20.61 -10.67 -2.34
N HIS A 142 20.27 -9.38 -2.22
CA HIS A 142 20.39 -8.63 -0.96
C HIS A 142 19.04 -8.15 -0.40
N LYS A 143 17.92 -8.42 -1.09
CA LYS A 143 16.57 -7.97 -0.70
C LYS A 143 16.20 -8.30 0.75
N TRP A 144 16.65 -9.47 1.25
CA TRP A 144 16.32 -9.96 2.60
C TRP A 144 16.87 -9.10 3.74
N VAL A 145 17.92 -8.31 3.50
CA VAL A 145 18.46 -7.37 4.50
C VAL A 145 17.42 -6.27 4.76
N MET A 146 16.93 -5.65 3.69
CA MET A 146 15.90 -4.60 3.79
C MET A 146 14.60 -5.15 4.36
N VAL A 147 14.16 -6.31 3.86
CA VAL A 147 12.95 -7.00 4.35
C VAL A 147 13.05 -7.26 5.86
N ALA A 148 14.17 -7.75 6.37
CA ALA A 148 14.35 -8.00 7.79
C ALA A 148 14.34 -6.72 8.63
N VAL A 149 15.06 -5.68 8.22
CA VAL A 149 15.15 -4.40 8.94
C VAL A 149 13.77 -3.74 9.05
N VAL A 150 13.04 -3.67 7.93
CA VAL A 150 11.69 -3.12 7.88
C VAL A 150 10.73 -3.93 8.76
N SER A 151 10.76 -5.26 8.64
CA SER A 151 9.87 -6.16 9.41
C SER A 151 10.10 -6.07 10.92
N ILE A 152 11.36 -5.99 11.37
CA ILE A 152 11.69 -5.78 12.79
C ILE A 152 11.12 -4.44 13.27
N GLY A 153 11.23 -3.38 12.46
CA GLY A 153 10.65 -2.07 12.78
C GLY A 153 9.15 -2.15 13.01
N VAL A 154 8.43 -2.79 12.09
CA VAL A 154 6.98 -3.01 12.22
C VAL A 154 6.65 -3.82 13.46
N GLY A 155 7.37 -4.92 13.73
CA GLY A 155 7.16 -5.73 14.92
C GLY A 155 7.34 -4.94 16.22
N LEU A 156 8.38 -4.11 16.30
CA LEU A 156 8.64 -3.23 17.46
C LEU A 156 7.49 -2.25 17.70
N LEU A 157 7.03 -1.55 16.64
CA LEU A 157 5.96 -0.58 16.80
C LEU A 157 4.57 -1.21 16.88
N LEU A 158 4.36 -2.42 16.36
CA LEU A 158 3.14 -3.18 16.64
C LEU A 158 3.05 -3.54 18.15
N ALA A 159 4.15 -4.00 18.74
CA ALA A 159 4.20 -4.25 20.18
C ALA A 159 3.90 -2.98 20.98
N PHE A 160 4.48 -1.84 20.60
CA PHE A 160 4.19 -0.53 21.18
C PHE A 160 2.72 -0.14 21.03
N ALA A 161 2.14 -0.30 19.83
CA ALA A 161 0.74 0.01 19.53
C ALA A 161 -0.24 -0.78 20.41
N LEU A 162 0.00 -2.08 20.60
CA LEU A 162 -0.86 -2.92 21.45
C LEU A 162 -0.69 -2.60 22.96
N ILE A 163 0.53 -2.28 23.41
CA ILE A 163 0.78 -1.79 24.77
C ILE A 163 0.07 -0.46 24.99
N ARG A 164 0.09 0.44 24.00
CA ARG A 164 -0.66 1.71 24.02
C ARG A 164 -2.14 1.48 24.28
N ILE A 165 -2.78 0.51 23.58
CA ILE A 165 -4.21 0.16 23.79
C ILE A 165 -4.45 -0.23 25.26
N LEU A 166 -3.61 -1.10 25.82
CA LEU A 166 -3.76 -1.53 27.20
C LEU A 166 -3.53 -0.41 28.22
N LYS A 167 -2.59 0.48 27.95
CA LYS A 167 -2.25 1.63 28.81
C LYS A 167 -3.15 2.85 28.60
N GLN A 168 -3.97 2.87 27.53
CA GLN A 168 -4.84 3.99 27.17
C GLN A 168 -4.07 5.30 26.91
N TRP A 169 -2.89 5.19 26.29
CA TRP A 169 -2.16 6.39 25.89
C TRP A 169 -2.84 7.04 24.68
N SER A 170 -2.87 8.38 24.67
CA SER A 170 -3.43 9.12 23.54
C SER A 170 -2.70 8.77 22.24
N TYR A 171 -3.47 8.43 21.21
CA TYR A 171 -2.94 8.10 19.89
C TYR A 171 -2.14 9.28 19.31
N LYS A 172 -2.73 10.48 19.34
CA LYS A 172 -2.11 11.70 18.82
C LYS A 172 -0.76 11.99 19.49
N PHE A 173 -0.70 11.86 20.82
CA PHE A 173 0.54 12.07 21.55
C PHE A 173 1.63 11.07 21.18
N CYS A 174 1.27 9.79 20.98
CA CYS A 174 2.21 8.76 20.55
C CYS A 174 2.76 9.02 19.14
N ILE A 175 1.90 9.41 18.20
CA ILE A 175 2.32 9.73 16.82
C ILE A 175 3.30 10.92 16.83
N VAL A 176 2.93 12.02 17.47
CA VAL A 176 3.79 13.22 17.54
C VAL A 176 5.14 12.89 18.16
N GLY A 177 5.17 12.09 19.24
CA GLY A 177 6.43 11.66 19.85
C GLY A 177 7.30 10.81 18.91
N LEU A 178 6.70 9.91 18.15
CA LEU A 178 7.40 9.09 17.14
C LEU A 178 7.89 9.93 15.95
N GLU A 179 7.10 10.89 15.48
CA GLU A 179 7.51 11.82 14.42
C GLU A 179 8.75 12.62 14.84
N PHE A 180 8.82 13.09 16.08
CA PHE A 180 10.03 13.75 16.61
C PHE A 180 11.26 12.83 16.56
N ILE A 181 11.11 11.54 16.90
CA ILE A 181 12.21 10.58 16.81
C ILE A 181 12.64 10.39 15.35
N VAL A 182 11.69 10.26 14.43
CA VAL A 182 11.96 10.13 12.98
C VAL A 182 12.72 11.36 12.46
N PHE A 183 12.29 12.57 12.82
CA PHE A 183 12.99 13.79 12.43
C PHE A 183 14.40 13.88 13.02
N ALA A 184 14.57 13.49 14.30
CA ALA A 184 15.89 13.47 14.91
C ALA A 184 16.83 12.51 14.19
N LEU A 185 16.35 11.31 13.81
CA LEU A 185 17.13 10.35 13.02
C LEU A 185 17.42 10.86 11.60
N ALA A 186 16.46 11.54 10.98
CA ALA A 186 16.65 12.12 9.64
C ALA A 186 17.73 13.22 9.62
N LEU A 187 18.04 13.85 10.76
CA LEU A 187 19.15 14.82 10.85
C LEU A 187 20.54 14.16 10.83
N LEU A 188 20.62 12.87 11.12
CA LEU A 188 21.87 12.09 11.23
C LEU A 188 22.28 11.40 9.93
N ILE A 189 21.44 11.43 8.91
CA ILE A 189 21.66 10.76 7.62
C ILE A 189 21.71 11.79 6.48
N ASP A 190 22.21 11.35 5.32
CA ASP A 190 22.08 12.11 4.08
C ASP A 190 20.61 12.11 3.62
N LYS A 191 19.93 13.24 3.90
CA LYS A 191 18.48 13.38 3.68
C LYS A 191 18.11 13.25 2.21
N ASP A 192 18.92 13.84 1.33
CA ASP A 192 18.63 13.94 -0.08
C ASP A 192 18.59 12.56 -0.73
N LYS A 193 19.46 11.67 -0.28
CA LYS A 193 19.60 10.31 -0.80
C LYS A 193 18.64 9.33 -0.15
N PHE A 194 18.48 9.36 1.17
CA PHE A 194 17.83 8.27 1.89
C PHE A 194 16.36 8.53 2.24
N MET A 195 15.91 9.79 2.33
CA MET A 195 14.52 10.09 2.68
C MET A 195 13.48 9.44 1.75
N PRO A 196 13.64 9.45 0.41
CA PRO A 196 12.72 8.74 -0.46
C PRO A 196 12.62 7.24 -0.15
N ILE A 197 13.77 6.60 0.09
CA ILE A 197 13.86 5.16 0.37
C ILE A 197 13.24 4.82 1.72
N ILE A 198 13.44 5.65 2.75
CA ILE A 198 12.90 5.45 4.09
C ILE A 198 11.38 5.49 4.08
N PHE A 199 10.80 6.47 3.40
CA PHE A 199 9.35 6.62 3.32
C PHE A 199 8.72 5.56 2.40
N ASP A 200 9.38 5.16 1.31
CA ASP A 200 8.94 4.04 0.49
C ASP A 200 8.95 2.73 1.28
N GLY A 201 10.03 2.48 2.04
CA GLY A 201 10.11 1.32 2.92
C GLY A 201 9.01 1.30 3.99
N ALA A 202 8.64 2.44 4.55
CA ALA A 202 7.51 2.52 5.48
C ALA A 202 6.16 2.26 4.80
N GLY A 203 6.00 2.77 3.57
CA GLY A 203 4.77 2.58 2.79
C GLY A 203 4.53 1.11 2.37
N THR A 204 5.57 0.30 2.21
CA THR A 204 5.43 -1.11 1.78
C THR A 204 5.15 -2.11 2.91
N THR A 205 4.94 -1.65 4.13
CA THR A 205 4.83 -2.52 5.32
C THR A 205 3.46 -3.13 5.56
N THR A 206 2.41 -2.43 5.15
CA THR A 206 1.02 -2.83 5.39
C THR A 206 0.31 -3.06 4.07
N GLY A 207 0.28 -4.29 3.66
CA GLY A 207 -0.41 -4.72 2.46
C GLY A 207 -1.46 -5.79 2.77
N SER A 208 -1.61 -6.68 1.86
CA SER A 208 -2.74 -7.60 1.80
C SER A 208 -2.65 -8.80 2.77
N ILE A 209 -1.46 -9.08 3.34
CA ILE A 209 -1.28 -10.11 4.39
C ILE A 209 -1.27 -9.47 5.78
N SER A 210 -0.44 -8.44 5.95
CA SER A 210 -0.20 -7.83 7.25
C SER A 210 -1.39 -7.02 7.75
N ALA A 211 -2.08 -6.27 6.89
CA ALA A 211 -3.20 -5.44 7.29
C ALA A 211 -4.35 -6.23 7.94
N PRO A 212 -4.89 -7.33 7.35
CA PRO A 212 -5.94 -8.11 7.98
C PRO A 212 -5.52 -8.70 9.33
N PHE A 213 -4.26 -9.12 9.46
CA PHE A 213 -3.73 -9.65 10.73
C PHE A 213 -3.62 -8.56 11.80
N ILE A 214 -2.93 -7.45 11.50
CA ILE A 214 -2.66 -6.37 12.45
C ILE A 214 -3.95 -5.75 12.96
N VAL A 215 -4.90 -5.47 12.05
CA VAL A 215 -6.21 -4.90 12.40
C VAL A 215 -7.01 -5.88 13.27
N ALA A 216 -7.08 -7.16 12.89
CA ALA A 216 -7.79 -8.17 13.69
C ALA A 216 -7.15 -8.37 15.07
N PHE A 217 -5.83 -8.34 15.16
CA PHE A 217 -5.10 -8.41 16.42
C PHE A 217 -5.39 -7.21 17.32
N GLY A 218 -5.34 -5.99 16.76
CA GLY A 218 -5.67 -4.76 17.48
C GLY A 218 -7.11 -4.73 18.02
N ILE A 219 -8.07 -5.11 17.16
CA ILE A 219 -9.50 -5.23 17.54
C ILE A 219 -9.68 -6.23 18.70
N ALA A 220 -9.05 -7.41 18.60
CA ALA A 220 -9.16 -8.44 19.62
C ALA A 220 -8.61 -7.97 20.98
N VAL A 221 -7.47 -7.29 20.98
CA VAL A 221 -6.87 -6.71 22.20
C VAL A 221 -7.78 -5.64 22.81
N ALA A 222 -8.32 -4.74 21.98
CA ALA A 222 -9.21 -3.67 22.42
C ALA A 222 -10.53 -4.21 23.01
N GLN A 223 -11.15 -5.21 22.36
CA GLN A 223 -12.40 -5.83 22.79
C GLN A 223 -12.26 -6.58 24.12
N VAL A 224 -11.19 -7.36 24.30
CA VAL A 224 -10.97 -8.10 25.55
C VAL A 224 -10.75 -7.14 26.73
N LYS A 225 -10.16 -5.98 26.48
CA LYS A 225 -10.01 -4.95 27.51
C LYS A 225 -11.33 -4.35 27.96
N GLY A 226 -12.33 -4.25 27.06
CA GLY A 226 -13.67 -3.77 27.38
C GLY A 226 -13.71 -2.28 27.76
N SER A 227 -12.84 -1.44 27.18
CA SER A 227 -12.90 0.02 27.37
C SER A 227 -14.17 0.59 26.73
N LYS A 228 -14.68 1.72 27.27
CA LYS A 228 -15.81 2.45 26.66
C LYS A 228 -15.53 2.91 25.25
N ASP A 229 -14.24 3.12 24.92
CA ASP A 229 -13.73 3.57 23.62
C ASP A 229 -13.01 2.47 22.85
N ALA A 230 -13.32 1.17 23.14
CA ALA A 230 -12.65 0.03 22.49
C ALA A 230 -12.70 0.08 20.96
N GLU A 231 -13.79 0.63 20.41
CA GLU A 231 -13.96 0.84 18.98
C GLU A 231 -12.96 1.85 18.42
N ASN A 232 -12.79 2.99 19.10
CA ASN A 232 -11.80 4.01 18.70
C ASN A 232 -10.34 3.53 18.93
N ASP A 233 -10.11 2.77 20.00
CA ASP A 233 -8.80 2.24 20.35
C ASP A 233 -8.29 1.19 19.36
N SER A 234 -9.18 0.52 18.64
CA SER A 234 -8.83 -0.52 17.65
C SER A 234 -8.23 0.04 16.36
N PHE A 235 -8.48 1.33 16.05
CA PHE A 235 -7.89 2.00 14.88
C PHE A 235 -6.51 2.59 15.21
N GLY A 236 -5.72 2.77 14.16
CA GLY A 236 -4.38 3.34 14.23
C GLY A 236 -3.28 2.35 14.58
N VAL A 237 -3.62 1.06 14.81
CA VAL A 237 -2.63 0.04 15.14
C VAL A 237 -1.72 -0.24 13.95
N SER A 238 -2.29 -0.36 12.75
CA SER A 238 -1.55 -0.56 11.51
C SER A 238 -0.70 0.68 11.20
N GLY A 239 -1.26 1.86 11.35
CA GLY A 239 -0.55 3.12 11.12
C GLY A 239 0.64 3.30 12.06
N LEU A 240 0.51 3.01 13.37
CA LEU A 240 1.64 3.02 14.30
C LEU A 240 2.71 1.99 13.90
N ALA A 241 2.30 0.79 13.53
CA ALA A 241 3.22 -0.26 13.09
C ALA A 241 4.03 0.17 11.85
N SER A 242 3.39 0.84 10.88
CA SER A 242 4.03 1.35 9.65
C SER A 242 5.08 2.44 9.90
N LEU A 243 5.06 3.10 11.05
CA LEU A 243 6.12 4.06 11.42
C LEU A 243 7.43 3.38 11.83
N GLY A 244 7.41 2.05 12.09
CA GLY A 244 8.60 1.30 12.49
C GLY A 244 9.79 1.44 11.55
N PRO A 245 9.62 1.24 10.25
CA PRO A 245 10.68 1.41 9.27
C PRO A 245 11.25 2.83 9.22
N LEU A 246 10.46 3.87 9.51
CA LEU A 246 10.97 5.24 9.63
C LEU A 246 12.02 5.40 10.74
N ILE A 247 12.12 4.41 11.64
CA ILE A 247 13.15 4.35 12.69
C ILE A 247 14.27 3.37 12.30
N THR A 248 13.91 2.16 11.84
CA THR A 248 14.90 1.11 11.61
C THR A 248 15.68 1.28 10.32
N VAL A 249 15.07 1.80 9.25
CA VAL A 249 15.77 2.03 7.97
C VAL A 249 16.82 3.15 8.07
N PRO A 250 16.55 4.32 8.71
CA PRO A 250 17.61 5.29 8.98
C PRO A 250 18.78 4.72 9.76
N ILE A 251 18.51 3.91 10.79
CA ILE A 251 19.57 3.23 11.56
C ILE A 251 20.39 2.31 10.64
N MET A 252 19.75 1.52 9.77
CA MET A 252 20.45 0.73 8.77
C MET A 252 21.31 1.61 7.86
N CYS A 253 20.78 2.73 7.37
CA CYS A 253 21.52 3.65 6.49
C CYS A 253 22.76 4.26 7.15
N MET A 254 22.73 4.51 8.47
CA MET A 254 23.89 5.00 9.22
C MET A 254 25.06 4.01 9.25
N PHE A 255 24.78 2.71 9.18
CA PHE A 255 25.80 1.64 9.19
C PHE A 255 26.10 1.07 7.81
N SER A 256 25.55 1.67 6.74
CA SER A 256 25.51 1.08 5.41
C SER A 256 26.53 1.66 4.41
N GLU A 257 27.70 2.09 4.86
CA GLU A 257 28.77 2.55 3.95
C GLU A 257 29.08 1.56 2.81
N ASN A 258 28.73 0.26 3.00
CA ASN A 258 28.97 -0.83 2.05
C ASN A 258 27.71 -1.34 1.35
N ILE A 259 26.51 -0.78 1.60
CA ILE A 259 25.28 -1.21 0.92
C ILE A 259 25.14 -0.39 -0.37
N ASN A 260 25.35 -1.06 -1.48
CA ASN A 260 25.12 -0.45 -2.80
C ASN A 260 23.63 -0.53 -3.12
N PHE A 261 22.98 0.61 -3.07
CA PHE A 261 21.64 0.77 -3.66
C PHE A 261 21.82 1.04 -5.16
N SER A 262 21.08 0.35 -6.01
CA SER A 262 21.11 0.53 -7.44
C SER A 262 19.74 0.34 -8.06
N ILE A 263 19.47 1.04 -9.14
CA ILE A 263 18.32 0.76 -9.98
C ILE A 263 18.82 -0.15 -11.10
N ASP A 264 18.37 -1.40 -11.10
CA ASP A 264 18.71 -2.36 -12.14
C ASP A 264 17.54 -2.50 -13.13
N ILE A 265 17.89 -2.79 -14.41
CA ILE A 265 16.89 -3.04 -15.44
C ILE A 265 16.15 -4.34 -15.09
N PRO A 266 14.81 -4.34 -15.05
CA PRO A 266 14.06 -5.54 -14.68
C PRO A 266 14.33 -6.71 -15.64
N THR A 267 14.66 -7.88 -15.09
CA THR A 267 14.86 -9.11 -15.90
C THR A 267 13.65 -9.44 -16.79
N PRO A 268 12.38 -9.32 -16.34
CA PRO A 268 11.23 -9.54 -17.21
C PRO A 268 11.18 -8.59 -18.41
N TYR A 269 11.63 -7.33 -18.24
CA TYR A 269 11.71 -6.35 -19.33
C TYR A 269 12.77 -6.75 -20.36
N THR A 270 14.00 -7.11 -19.92
CA THR A 270 15.08 -7.51 -20.83
C THR A 270 14.71 -8.77 -21.61
N LEU A 271 14.10 -9.75 -20.97
CA LEU A 271 13.66 -10.99 -21.60
C LEU A 271 12.61 -10.75 -22.69
N LEU A 272 11.64 -9.87 -22.45
CA LEU A 272 10.63 -9.51 -23.44
C LEU A 272 11.22 -8.72 -24.62
N THR A 273 12.21 -7.84 -24.36
CA THR A 273 12.83 -7.04 -25.41
C THR A 273 13.79 -7.85 -26.27
N GLU A 274 14.53 -8.81 -25.68
CA GLU A 274 15.52 -9.62 -26.41
C GLU A 274 14.88 -10.81 -27.14
N GLN A 275 13.93 -11.51 -26.53
CA GLN A 275 13.36 -12.75 -27.06
C GLN A 275 11.94 -12.60 -27.63
N GLY A 276 11.25 -11.48 -27.32
CA GLY A 276 9.90 -11.21 -27.79
C GLY A 276 8.91 -12.35 -27.42
N TYR A 277 8.15 -12.81 -28.40
CA TYR A 277 7.15 -13.89 -28.17
C TYR A 277 7.77 -15.21 -27.74
N ASN A 278 9.01 -15.53 -28.13
CA ASN A 278 9.67 -16.79 -27.77
C ASN A 278 10.06 -16.80 -26.28
N GLY A 279 10.20 -15.62 -25.65
CA GLY A 279 10.50 -15.49 -24.24
C GLY A 279 9.31 -15.71 -23.30
N LEU A 280 8.07 -15.70 -23.81
CA LEU A 280 6.87 -15.76 -22.97
C LEU A 280 6.79 -17.02 -22.10
N GLY A 281 7.09 -18.17 -22.65
CA GLY A 281 7.07 -19.43 -21.87
C GLY A 281 8.08 -19.46 -20.74
N ALA A 282 9.29 -18.95 -21.01
CA ALA A 282 10.34 -18.82 -20.00
C ALA A 282 9.96 -17.77 -18.95
N LEU A 283 9.42 -16.63 -19.36
CA LEU A 283 8.98 -15.56 -18.47
C LEU A 283 7.93 -16.03 -17.44
N TYR A 284 6.85 -16.66 -17.92
CA TYR A 284 5.79 -17.14 -17.02
C TYR A 284 6.25 -18.32 -16.16
N GLY A 285 7.09 -19.20 -16.71
CA GLY A 285 7.65 -20.34 -16.00
C GLY A 285 8.59 -19.92 -14.88
N SER A 286 9.54 -19.04 -15.15
CA SER A 286 10.46 -18.51 -14.13
C SER A 286 9.71 -17.70 -13.08
N ASN A 287 8.87 -16.74 -13.49
CA ASN A 287 8.13 -15.90 -12.54
C ASN A 287 7.17 -16.70 -11.65
N LEU A 288 6.59 -17.81 -12.15
CA LEU A 288 5.77 -18.69 -11.30
C LEU A 288 6.61 -19.40 -10.25
N LEU A 289 7.76 -19.97 -10.66
CA LEU A 289 8.65 -20.67 -9.73
C LEU A 289 9.20 -19.73 -8.67
N ASP A 290 9.67 -18.54 -9.07
CA ASP A 290 10.17 -17.52 -8.16
C ASP A 290 9.07 -17.04 -7.21
N ALA A 291 7.86 -16.76 -7.71
CA ALA A 291 6.71 -16.39 -6.90
C ALA A 291 6.29 -17.48 -5.91
N MET A 292 6.32 -18.75 -6.31
CA MET A 292 6.04 -19.88 -5.40
C MET A 292 7.10 -20.00 -4.31
N GLN A 293 8.36 -19.85 -4.69
CA GLN A 293 9.48 -19.91 -3.75
C GLN A 293 9.42 -18.75 -2.75
N ASP A 294 9.29 -17.53 -3.21
CA ASP A 294 9.17 -16.33 -2.36
C ASP A 294 7.96 -16.42 -1.41
N THR A 295 6.80 -16.83 -1.94
CA THR A 295 5.60 -17.02 -1.13
C THR A 295 5.77 -18.11 -0.08
N LEU A 296 6.43 -19.22 -0.42
CA LEU A 296 6.69 -20.29 0.53
C LEU A 296 7.62 -19.81 1.67
N PHE A 297 8.73 -19.16 1.32
CA PHE A 297 9.67 -18.63 2.31
C PHE A 297 9.05 -17.56 3.21
N SER A 298 8.14 -16.76 2.66
CA SER A 298 7.44 -15.72 3.40
C SER A 298 6.38 -16.28 4.35
N LEU A 299 5.56 -17.22 3.90
CA LEU A 299 4.45 -17.76 4.69
C LEU A 299 4.86 -18.85 5.69
N ALA A 300 5.93 -19.61 5.40
CA ALA A 300 6.33 -20.72 6.24
C ALA A 300 6.68 -20.31 7.69
N PRO A 301 7.40 -19.21 7.96
CA PRO A 301 7.68 -18.76 9.32
C PRO A 301 6.41 -18.37 10.09
N VAL A 302 5.43 -17.72 9.43
CA VAL A 302 4.14 -17.35 10.04
C VAL A 302 3.38 -18.60 10.43
N LEU A 303 3.30 -19.58 9.52
CA LEU A 303 2.62 -20.84 9.77
C LEU A 303 3.30 -21.65 10.88
N ALA A 304 4.62 -21.73 10.86
CA ALA A 304 5.39 -22.43 11.89
C ALA A 304 5.18 -21.81 13.28
N PHE A 305 5.26 -20.49 13.39
CA PHE A 305 4.97 -19.81 14.65
C PHE A 305 3.54 -20.05 15.12
N PHE A 306 2.55 -19.95 14.22
CA PHE A 306 1.15 -20.21 14.55
C PHE A 306 0.96 -21.63 15.08
N ILE A 307 1.54 -22.66 14.44
CA ILE A 307 1.44 -24.05 14.90
C ILE A 307 2.05 -24.21 16.30
N ILE A 308 3.25 -23.65 16.52
CA ILE A 308 3.90 -23.71 17.84
C ILE A 308 3.03 -23.00 18.89
N TYR A 309 2.50 -21.83 18.56
CA TYR A 309 1.65 -21.06 19.46
C TYR A 309 0.33 -21.77 19.78
N ASP A 310 -0.28 -22.42 18.78
CA ASP A 310 -1.50 -23.21 18.99
C ASP A 310 -1.23 -24.41 19.90
N LEU A 311 -0.17 -25.18 19.66
CA LEU A 311 0.20 -26.33 20.48
C LEU A 311 0.49 -25.94 21.94
N CYS A 312 1.10 -24.77 22.16
CA CYS A 312 1.49 -24.33 23.50
C CYS A 312 0.37 -23.61 24.26
N PHE A 313 -0.49 -22.85 23.57
CA PHE A 313 -1.33 -21.85 24.23
C PHE A 313 -2.80 -21.82 23.80
N LEU A 314 -3.14 -22.05 22.51
CA LEU A 314 -4.50 -21.89 22.00
C LEU A 314 -5.32 -23.17 22.13
N HIS A 315 -4.74 -24.31 21.72
CA HIS A 315 -5.40 -25.62 21.67
C HIS A 315 -6.72 -25.57 20.90
N MET A 316 -6.67 -25.04 19.68
CA MET A 316 -7.86 -24.81 18.84
C MET A 316 -8.52 -26.12 18.42
N LYS A 317 -9.81 -26.07 18.15
CA LYS A 317 -10.57 -27.22 17.66
C LYS A 317 -10.09 -27.60 16.24
N LYS A 318 -10.04 -28.91 15.95
CA LYS A 318 -9.60 -29.42 14.62
C LYS A 318 -10.31 -28.75 13.44
N LYS A 319 -11.59 -28.40 13.57
CA LYS A 319 -12.35 -27.73 12.52
C LYS A 319 -11.83 -26.32 12.23
N GLU A 320 -11.45 -25.57 13.24
CA GLU A 320 -10.91 -24.21 13.12
C GLU A 320 -9.50 -24.25 12.54
N LEU A 321 -8.64 -25.20 12.99
CA LEU A 321 -7.32 -25.43 12.43
C LEU A 321 -7.38 -25.78 10.95
N ILE A 322 -8.27 -26.69 10.53
CA ILE A 322 -8.43 -27.03 9.11
C ILE A 322 -8.82 -25.81 8.29
N GLN A 323 -9.68 -24.93 8.80
CA GLN A 323 -10.07 -23.70 8.10
C GLN A 323 -8.88 -22.75 7.93
N ILE A 324 -8.01 -22.62 8.93
CA ILE A 324 -6.80 -21.80 8.86
C ILE A 324 -5.81 -22.41 7.85
N PHE A 325 -5.59 -23.73 7.85
CA PHE A 325 -4.72 -24.38 6.87
C PHE A 325 -5.24 -24.23 5.43
N ILE A 326 -6.56 -24.35 5.22
CA ILE A 326 -7.18 -24.08 3.92
C ILE A 326 -6.96 -22.61 3.53
N GLY A 327 -7.08 -21.68 4.48
CA GLY A 327 -6.77 -20.26 4.27
C GLY A 327 -5.32 -20.05 3.84
N PHE A 328 -4.35 -20.68 4.50
CA PHE A 328 -2.95 -20.64 4.09
C PHE A 328 -2.73 -21.20 2.67
N LEU A 329 -3.39 -22.29 2.32
CA LEU A 329 -3.31 -22.86 0.96
C LEU A 329 -3.86 -21.87 -0.09
N TYR A 330 -4.99 -21.22 0.20
CA TYR A 330 -5.55 -20.19 -0.67
C TYR A 330 -4.63 -18.98 -0.77
N THR A 331 -4.04 -18.54 0.34
CA THR A 331 -3.05 -17.45 0.35
C THR A 331 -1.83 -17.83 -0.49
N PHE A 332 -1.28 -19.04 -0.33
CA PHE A 332 -0.11 -19.52 -1.07
C PHE A 332 -0.37 -19.55 -2.58
N VAL A 333 -1.43 -20.25 -3.01
CA VAL A 333 -1.76 -20.37 -4.43
C VAL A 333 -2.15 -19.01 -5.02
N GLY A 334 -2.98 -18.26 -4.31
CA GLY A 334 -3.46 -16.94 -4.73
C GLY A 334 -2.34 -15.94 -4.90
N LEU A 335 -1.45 -15.84 -3.91
CA LEU A 335 -0.31 -14.92 -3.94
C LEU A 335 0.70 -15.30 -5.01
N SER A 336 1.02 -16.59 -5.17
CA SER A 336 1.93 -17.05 -6.24
C SER A 336 1.41 -16.71 -7.63
N LEU A 337 0.11 -16.92 -7.89
CA LEU A 337 -0.52 -16.54 -9.16
C LEU A 337 -0.54 -15.02 -9.36
N PHE A 338 -0.85 -14.27 -8.31
CA PHE A 338 -0.89 -12.82 -8.35
C PHE A 338 0.48 -12.22 -8.66
N LEU A 339 1.53 -12.62 -7.92
CA LEU A 339 2.91 -12.17 -8.14
C LEU A 339 3.44 -12.57 -9.52
N MET A 340 3.16 -13.80 -9.97
CA MET A 340 3.49 -14.21 -11.34
C MET A 340 2.86 -13.26 -12.36
N GLY A 341 1.57 -12.94 -12.22
CA GLY A 341 0.86 -12.03 -13.12
C GLY A 341 1.44 -10.61 -13.09
N VAL A 342 1.72 -10.07 -11.90
CA VAL A 342 2.32 -8.74 -11.71
C VAL A 342 3.71 -8.67 -12.35
N ASN A 343 4.60 -9.62 -12.03
CA ASN A 343 5.98 -9.62 -12.50
C ASN A 343 6.08 -9.89 -14.01
N SER A 344 5.11 -10.63 -14.58
CA SER A 344 5.11 -10.91 -16.02
C SER A 344 4.49 -9.79 -16.87
N SER A 345 3.66 -8.90 -16.30
CA SER A 345 2.96 -7.87 -17.08
C SER A 345 3.14 -6.45 -16.55
N PHE A 346 2.67 -6.17 -15.32
CA PHE A 346 2.65 -4.80 -14.79
C PHE A 346 4.05 -4.22 -14.61
N TYR A 347 4.95 -5.00 -14.05
CA TYR A 347 6.31 -4.54 -13.78
C TYR A 347 7.07 -4.17 -15.08
N PRO A 348 7.22 -5.06 -16.09
CA PRO A 348 7.91 -4.71 -17.33
C PRO A 348 7.19 -3.62 -18.13
N LEU A 349 5.85 -3.59 -18.12
CA LEU A 349 5.08 -2.56 -18.80
C LEU A 349 5.28 -1.18 -18.16
N ALA A 350 5.23 -1.11 -16.83
CA ALA A 350 5.46 0.13 -16.08
C ALA A 350 6.86 0.70 -16.34
N TRP A 351 7.88 -0.16 -16.32
CA TRP A 351 9.24 0.23 -16.68
C TRP A 351 9.34 0.79 -18.10
N LYS A 352 8.75 0.09 -19.09
CA LYS A 352 8.67 0.56 -20.48
C LYS A 352 7.99 1.92 -20.59
N MET A 353 6.85 2.09 -19.90
CA MET A 353 6.14 3.39 -19.88
C MET A 353 7.00 4.48 -19.26
N GLY A 354 7.69 4.19 -18.17
CA GLY A 354 8.62 5.11 -17.51
C GLY A 354 9.72 5.58 -18.45
N LEU A 355 10.38 4.64 -19.15
CA LEU A 355 11.38 4.96 -20.17
C LEU A 355 10.80 5.85 -21.27
N ALA A 356 9.61 5.53 -21.80
CA ALA A 356 8.95 6.32 -22.83
C ALA A 356 8.60 7.73 -22.35
N PHE A 357 8.11 7.88 -21.12
CA PHE A 357 7.79 9.18 -20.54
C PHE A 357 9.03 10.03 -20.28
N GLY A 358 10.15 9.41 -19.88
CA GLY A 358 11.42 10.09 -19.69
C GLY A 358 12.06 10.53 -21.00
N SER A 359 11.99 9.70 -22.06
CA SER A 359 12.60 10.01 -23.35
C SER A 359 11.79 10.99 -24.21
N ASN A 360 10.46 10.80 -24.30
CA ASN A 360 9.59 11.53 -25.23
C ASN A 360 8.67 12.55 -24.56
N GLY A 361 8.35 12.36 -23.26
CA GLY A 361 7.46 13.22 -22.50
C GLY A 361 8.14 14.45 -21.87
N TYR A 362 9.36 14.80 -22.32
CA TYR A 362 10.16 15.81 -21.62
C TYR A 362 9.64 17.24 -21.80
N ASP A 363 9.10 17.62 -22.97
CA ASP A 363 8.79 19.02 -23.27
C ASP A 363 7.31 19.31 -23.56
N GLY A 364 6.84 20.45 -23.06
CA GLY A 364 5.63 21.16 -23.45
C GLY A 364 4.35 20.32 -23.42
N ALA A 365 3.68 20.20 -24.57
CA ALA A 365 2.41 19.51 -24.70
C ALA A 365 2.48 18.00 -24.38
N ASN A 366 3.61 17.35 -24.67
CA ASN A 366 3.80 15.92 -24.39
C ASN A 366 3.81 15.67 -22.88
N PHE A 367 4.45 16.54 -22.10
CA PHE A 367 4.42 16.40 -20.64
C PHE A 367 3.02 16.61 -20.05
N ALA A 368 2.22 17.53 -20.61
CA ALA A 368 0.83 17.68 -20.20
C ALA A 368 0.01 16.40 -20.45
N ILE A 369 0.24 15.70 -21.58
CA ILE A 369 -0.39 14.40 -21.85
C ILE A 369 0.04 13.36 -20.80
N VAL A 370 1.33 13.30 -20.45
CA VAL A 370 1.84 12.41 -19.40
C VAL A 370 1.13 12.69 -18.07
N LEU A 371 0.97 13.95 -17.67
CA LEU A 371 0.26 14.31 -16.43
C LEU A 371 -1.21 13.87 -16.44
N VAL A 372 -1.91 14.00 -17.57
CA VAL A 372 -3.31 13.54 -17.70
C VAL A 372 -3.37 12.01 -17.58
N ILE A 373 -2.48 11.28 -18.28
CA ILE A 373 -2.39 9.82 -18.19
C ILE A 373 -2.12 9.38 -16.75
N MET A 374 -1.15 10.00 -16.08
CA MET A 374 -0.82 9.69 -14.70
C MET A 374 -1.96 9.99 -13.73
N GLY A 375 -2.69 11.08 -13.95
CA GLY A 375 -3.90 11.38 -13.18
C GLY A 375 -4.99 10.32 -13.34
N LEU A 376 -5.24 9.86 -14.56
CA LEU A 376 -6.19 8.78 -14.84
C LEU A 376 -5.73 7.45 -14.24
N LEU A 377 -4.46 7.09 -14.36
CA LEU A 377 -3.90 5.90 -13.73
C LEU A 377 -4.07 5.95 -12.21
N GLY A 378 -3.79 7.08 -11.57
CA GLY A 378 -3.98 7.25 -10.13
C GLY A 378 -5.41 6.99 -9.68
N LEU A 379 -6.42 7.41 -10.45
CA LEU A 379 -7.82 7.10 -10.15
C LEU A 379 -8.12 5.60 -10.16
N VAL A 380 -7.47 4.86 -11.05
CA VAL A 380 -7.82 3.45 -11.32
C VAL A 380 -6.99 2.49 -10.45
N ILE A 381 -5.78 2.85 -10.08
CA ILE A 381 -4.86 2.01 -9.29
C ILE A 381 -5.46 1.65 -7.92
N ILE A 382 -6.09 2.61 -7.22
CA ILE A 382 -6.77 2.36 -5.95
C ILE A 382 -7.90 1.33 -6.08
N LEU A 383 -8.61 1.33 -7.20
CA LEU A 383 -9.68 0.35 -7.44
C LEU A 383 -9.13 -1.07 -7.56
N ALA A 384 -7.90 -1.20 -8.06
CA ALA A 384 -7.22 -2.49 -8.20
C ALA A 384 -6.52 -2.98 -6.93
N GLU A 385 -6.42 -2.14 -5.88
CA GLU A 385 -5.70 -2.48 -4.65
C GLU A 385 -6.58 -3.31 -3.69
N PRO A 386 -6.29 -4.62 -3.48
CA PRO A 386 -7.14 -5.49 -2.65
C PRO A 386 -7.23 -5.04 -1.19
N SER A 387 -6.14 -4.54 -0.64
CA SER A 387 -6.03 -4.10 0.76
C SER A 387 -6.94 -2.91 1.07
N VAL A 388 -7.16 -2.01 0.10
CA VAL A 388 -8.08 -0.87 0.23
C VAL A 388 -9.53 -1.34 0.38
N HIS A 389 -9.93 -2.37 -0.38
CA HIS A 389 -11.28 -2.94 -0.27
C HIS A 389 -11.53 -3.56 1.11
N VAL A 390 -10.52 -4.28 1.63
CA VAL A 390 -10.60 -4.88 2.98
C VAL A 390 -10.72 -3.79 4.04
N LEU A 391 -9.86 -2.77 3.99
CA LEU A 391 -9.90 -1.66 4.94
C LEU A 391 -11.24 -0.92 4.89
N ALA A 392 -11.70 -0.55 3.69
CA ALA A 392 -12.94 0.21 3.52
C ALA A 392 -14.15 -0.53 4.10
N LYS A 393 -14.21 -1.85 3.93
CA LYS A 393 -15.25 -2.69 4.51
C LYS A 393 -15.13 -2.79 6.04
N GLN A 394 -13.92 -3.01 6.56
CA GLN A 394 -13.69 -3.06 8.01
C GLN A 394 -14.07 -1.75 8.69
N VAL A 395 -13.73 -0.59 8.08
CA VAL A 395 -14.10 0.72 8.58
C VAL A 395 -15.62 0.92 8.60
N GLU A 396 -16.33 0.49 7.54
CA GLU A 396 -17.79 0.58 7.47
C GLU A 396 -18.45 -0.30 8.55
N ASP A 397 -17.95 -1.54 8.73
CA ASP A 397 -18.46 -2.49 9.72
C ASP A 397 -18.23 -2.01 11.16
N VAL A 398 -17.02 -1.54 11.48
CA VAL A 398 -16.67 -1.06 12.83
C VAL A 398 -17.33 0.28 13.14
N SER A 399 -17.41 1.20 12.18
CA SER A 399 -18.10 2.50 12.35
C SER A 399 -19.62 2.39 12.30
N ARG A 400 -20.18 1.15 12.17
CA ARG A 400 -21.61 0.88 12.03
C ARG A 400 -22.27 1.72 10.92
N GLY A 401 -21.55 1.92 9.82
CA GLY A 401 -22.01 2.67 8.65
C GLY A 401 -21.99 4.19 8.82
N SER A 402 -21.39 4.73 9.87
CA SER A 402 -21.18 6.19 10.01
C SER A 402 -20.20 6.73 8.97
N ILE A 403 -19.21 5.93 8.60
CA ILE A 403 -18.26 6.16 7.51
C ILE A 403 -18.62 5.19 6.38
N ARG A 404 -19.01 5.70 5.23
CA ARG A 404 -19.33 4.86 4.08
C ARG A 404 -18.05 4.45 3.35
N SER A 405 -17.96 3.20 2.99
CA SER A 405 -16.88 2.64 2.17
C SER A 405 -16.62 3.49 0.90
N LYS A 406 -17.70 3.96 0.25
CA LYS A 406 -17.60 4.80 -0.96
C LYS A 406 -16.90 6.14 -0.73
N ASP A 407 -17.18 6.82 0.39
CA ASP A 407 -16.60 8.13 0.68
C ASP A 407 -15.08 8.00 0.92
N LEU A 408 -14.66 6.92 1.57
CA LEU A 408 -13.26 6.57 1.77
C LEU A 408 -12.56 6.26 0.44
N PHE A 409 -13.19 5.46 -0.44
CA PHE A 409 -12.66 5.18 -1.77
C PHE A 409 -12.45 6.46 -2.59
N PHE A 410 -13.44 7.35 -2.62
CA PHE A 410 -13.32 8.61 -3.37
C PHE A 410 -12.18 9.48 -2.86
N ALA A 411 -12.01 9.57 -1.53
CA ALA A 411 -10.90 10.31 -0.94
C ALA A 411 -9.54 9.72 -1.33
N MET A 412 -9.41 8.39 -1.30
CA MET A 412 -8.17 7.70 -1.69
C MET A 412 -7.90 7.78 -3.21
N CYS A 413 -8.92 7.67 -4.06
CA CYS A 413 -8.77 7.88 -5.50
C CYS A 413 -8.27 9.30 -5.83
N ALA A 414 -8.85 10.32 -5.19
CA ALA A 414 -8.40 11.70 -5.37
C ALA A 414 -6.96 11.90 -4.88
N ALA A 415 -6.61 11.29 -3.75
CA ALA A 415 -5.24 11.30 -3.23
C ALA A 415 -4.25 10.73 -4.24
N LEU A 416 -4.53 9.52 -4.77
CA LEU A 416 -3.60 8.85 -5.68
C LEU A 416 -3.48 9.55 -7.03
N MET A 417 -4.54 10.17 -7.52
CA MET A 417 -4.47 11.05 -8.69
C MET A 417 -3.44 12.17 -8.49
N VAL A 418 -3.49 12.85 -7.35
CA VAL A 418 -2.53 13.92 -7.00
C VAL A 418 -1.12 13.37 -6.86
N VAL A 419 -0.96 12.20 -6.21
CA VAL A 419 0.34 11.53 -6.05
C VAL A 419 0.98 11.22 -7.39
N CYS A 420 0.25 10.59 -8.31
CA CYS A 420 0.79 10.19 -9.61
C CYS A 420 1.28 11.39 -10.42
N ILE A 421 0.52 12.50 -10.41
CA ILE A 421 0.92 13.76 -11.03
C ILE A 421 2.16 14.33 -10.36
N LEU A 422 2.18 14.38 -9.03
CA LEU A 422 3.31 14.93 -8.26
C LEU A 422 4.57 14.09 -8.40
N ALA A 423 4.46 12.76 -8.39
CA ALA A 423 5.60 11.85 -8.53
C ALA A 423 6.33 12.06 -9.86
N VAL A 424 5.60 12.05 -10.97
CA VAL A 424 6.19 12.27 -12.31
C VAL A 424 6.75 13.69 -12.45
N THR A 425 6.05 14.70 -11.91
CA THR A 425 6.54 16.08 -11.90
C THR A 425 7.85 16.18 -11.12
N ARG A 426 7.94 15.49 -9.97
CA ARG A 426 9.18 15.47 -9.16
C ARG A 426 10.33 14.77 -9.87
N VAL A 427 10.07 13.64 -10.56
CA VAL A 427 11.13 12.96 -11.34
C VAL A 427 11.72 13.91 -12.38
N LYS A 428 10.88 14.69 -13.05
CA LYS A 428 11.33 15.66 -14.06
C LYS A 428 12.08 16.87 -13.47
N TYR A 429 11.56 17.43 -12.38
CA TYR A 429 12.06 18.65 -11.76
C TYR A 429 12.76 18.38 -10.43
N ILE A 430 13.61 17.34 -10.37
CA ILE A 430 14.23 16.86 -9.12
C ILE A 430 15.09 17.93 -8.43
N ASN A 431 15.72 18.83 -9.19
CA ASN A 431 16.55 19.90 -8.66
C ASN A 431 15.73 21.07 -8.06
N GLU A 432 14.45 21.18 -8.41
CA GLU A 432 13.56 22.25 -7.98
C GLU A 432 12.60 21.77 -6.88
N ILE A 433 12.28 20.47 -6.88
CA ILE A 433 11.27 19.87 -5.98
C ILE A 433 11.95 18.86 -5.05
N ASP A 434 12.33 19.34 -3.87
CA ASP A 434 12.95 18.50 -2.85
C ASP A 434 11.89 17.60 -2.16
N TYR A 435 12.17 16.30 -2.12
CA TYR A 435 11.31 15.31 -1.47
C TYR A 435 11.10 15.58 0.02
N THR A 436 12.17 15.97 0.72
CA THR A 436 12.13 16.24 2.16
C THR A 436 11.20 17.40 2.47
N VAL A 437 11.24 18.47 1.64
CA VAL A 437 10.34 19.62 1.78
C VAL A 437 8.88 19.21 1.61
N ILE A 438 8.56 18.37 0.61
CA ILE A 438 7.19 17.89 0.40
C ILE A 438 6.70 17.08 1.61
N ILE A 439 7.51 16.13 2.11
CA ILE A 439 7.13 15.28 3.23
C ILE A 439 6.93 16.11 4.51
N VAL A 440 7.86 17.02 4.80
CA VAL A 440 7.74 17.92 5.97
C VAL A 440 6.49 18.79 5.86
N ALA A 441 6.21 19.35 4.68
CA ALA A 441 4.99 20.14 4.45
C ALA A 441 3.72 19.31 4.68
N LEU A 442 3.67 18.08 4.16
CA LEU A 442 2.52 17.16 4.34
C LEU A 442 2.34 16.78 5.83
N LEU A 443 3.43 16.50 6.55
CA LEU A 443 3.38 16.21 7.98
C LEU A 443 2.88 17.41 8.79
N LEU A 444 3.36 18.62 8.48
CA LEU A 444 2.89 19.84 9.13
C LEU A 444 1.40 20.10 8.85
N VAL A 445 0.94 19.87 7.62
CA VAL A 445 -0.47 19.97 7.24
C VAL A 445 -1.29 18.94 8.01
N SER A 446 -0.84 17.67 8.06
CA SER A 446 -1.49 16.61 8.83
C SER A 446 -1.58 16.96 10.31
N PHE A 447 -0.49 17.46 10.90
CA PHE A 447 -0.46 17.91 12.29
C PHE A 447 -1.44 19.07 12.53
N ALA A 448 -1.47 20.08 11.66
CA ALA A 448 -2.39 21.21 11.78
C ALA A 448 -3.86 20.77 11.70
N ILE A 449 -4.19 19.87 10.77
CA ILE A 449 -5.55 19.31 10.60
C ILE A 449 -5.96 18.45 11.80
N SER A 450 -5.02 17.77 12.46
CA SER A 450 -5.28 16.87 13.59
C SER A 450 -6.02 17.53 14.76
N PHE A 451 -5.88 18.84 14.95
CA PHE A 451 -6.60 19.59 15.99
C PHE A 451 -8.10 19.71 15.72
N PHE A 452 -8.53 19.59 14.48
CA PHE A 452 -9.92 19.81 14.05
C PHE A 452 -10.63 18.50 13.66
N VAL A 453 -9.88 17.41 13.53
CA VAL A 453 -10.39 16.10 13.10
C VAL A 453 -10.67 15.22 14.33
N PRO A 454 -11.82 14.48 14.35
CA PRO A 454 -12.09 13.48 15.38
C PRO A 454 -10.99 12.43 15.47
N ASP A 455 -10.70 11.93 16.68
CA ASP A 455 -9.62 10.97 16.93
C ASP A 455 -9.73 9.70 16.08
N LEU A 456 -10.95 9.24 15.82
CA LEU A 456 -11.21 8.10 14.93
C LEU A 456 -10.65 8.33 13.51
N PHE A 457 -10.98 9.46 12.89
CA PHE A 457 -10.50 9.78 11.54
C PHE A 457 -8.99 10.03 11.51
N TYR A 458 -8.43 10.58 12.59
CA TYR A 458 -6.98 10.74 12.71
C TYR A 458 -6.27 9.39 12.76
N ALA A 459 -6.74 8.45 13.58
CA ALA A 459 -6.20 7.10 13.63
C ALA A 459 -6.39 6.34 12.31
N LEU A 460 -7.59 6.43 11.72
CA LEU A 460 -7.93 5.83 10.44
C LEU A 460 -7.06 6.36 9.29
N SER A 461 -6.67 7.64 9.32
CA SER A 461 -5.83 8.23 8.27
C SER A 461 -4.44 7.56 8.20
N PHE A 462 -3.86 7.21 9.34
CA PHE A 462 -2.59 6.49 9.41
C PHE A 462 -2.73 5.03 8.95
N ASP A 463 -3.82 4.35 9.35
CA ASP A 463 -4.09 3.00 8.85
C ASP A 463 -4.30 2.99 7.33
N SER A 464 -5.01 4.00 6.81
CA SER A 464 -5.27 4.14 5.38
C SER A 464 -4.01 4.46 4.58
N ALA A 465 -3.07 5.20 5.16
CA ALA A 465 -1.80 5.54 4.52
C ALA A 465 -1.00 4.29 4.16
N GLY A 466 -0.85 3.36 5.11
CA GLY A 466 -0.15 2.10 4.88
C GLY A 466 -0.85 1.19 3.86
N VAL A 467 -2.18 1.18 3.88
CA VAL A 467 -2.98 0.32 2.98
C VAL A 467 -3.06 0.89 1.55
N ALA A 468 -3.04 2.22 1.38
CA ALA A 468 -3.06 2.86 0.06
C ALA A 468 -1.81 2.60 -0.77
N SER A 469 -0.68 2.38 -0.10
CA SER A 469 0.63 2.15 -0.71
C SER A 469 0.95 0.67 -0.94
N GLY A 470 -0.05 -0.13 -1.30
CA GLY A 470 0.05 -1.56 -1.51
C GLY A 470 0.71 -1.99 -2.83
N THR A 471 0.40 -3.22 -3.25
CA THR A 471 1.08 -3.95 -4.34
C THR A 471 1.10 -3.19 -5.67
N MET A 472 0.03 -2.47 -6.01
CA MET A 472 -0.01 -1.71 -7.26
C MET A 472 0.94 -0.51 -7.23
N SER A 473 1.17 0.09 -6.07
CA SER A 473 2.12 1.18 -5.92
C SER A 473 3.57 0.70 -6.04
N SER A 474 3.90 -0.44 -5.43
CA SER A 474 5.25 -1.02 -5.45
C SER A 474 5.59 -1.69 -6.78
N ALA A 475 4.63 -2.38 -7.41
CA ALA A 475 4.85 -3.16 -8.62
C ALA A 475 4.58 -2.40 -9.93
N PHE A 476 3.90 -1.25 -9.88
CA PHE A 476 3.59 -0.45 -11.06
C PHE A 476 4.13 1.00 -10.97
N LEU A 477 3.75 1.77 -9.93
CA LEU A 477 4.16 3.18 -9.86
C LEU A 477 5.66 3.34 -9.63
N LEU A 478 6.25 2.53 -8.77
CA LEU A 478 7.68 2.60 -8.51
C LEU A 478 8.51 2.24 -9.75
N PRO A 479 8.28 1.11 -10.47
CA PRO A 479 8.97 0.82 -11.73
C PRO A 479 8.78 1.88 -12.80
N LEU A 480 7.62 2.52 -12.86
CA LEU A 480 7.37 3.61 -13.79
C LEU A 480 8.26 4.83 -13.46
N CYS A 481 8.32 5.23 -12.19
CA CYS A 481 9.15 6.37 -11.76
C CYS A 481 10.65 6.07 -11.90
N THR A 482 11.09 4.85 -11.55
CA THR A 482 12.49 4.43 -11.69
C THR A 482 12.90 4.28 -13.16
N GLY A 483 12.00 3.78 -14.02
CA GLY A 483 12.20 3.75 -15.47
C GLY A 483 12.31 5.15 -16.07
N MET A 484 11.45 6.09 -15.67
CA MET A 484 11.53 7.49 -16.09
C MET A 484 12.81 8.15 -15.60
N ALA A 485 13.23 7.91 -14.36
CA ALA A 485 14.48 8.41 -13.80
C ALA A 485 15.69 7.88 -14.57
N SER A 486 15.68 6.60 -14.95
CA SER A 486 16.74 5.97 -15.72
C SER A 486 16.87 6.57 -17.13
N ALA A 487 15.76 6.96 -17.75
CA ALA A 487 15.77 7.63 -19.06
C ALA A 487 16.26 9.08 -18.98
N LEU A 488 15.87 9.82 -17.92
CA LEU A 488 16.24 11.22 -17.75
C LEU A 488 17.69 11.41 -17.27
N TYR A 489 18.19 10.49 -16.45
CA TYR A 489 19.51 10.59 -15.80
C TYR A 489 20.39 9.35 -16.06
N PRO A 490 20.67 8.98 -17.32
CA PRO A 490 21.28 7.68 -17.65
C PRO A 490 22.68 7.46 -17.09
N TYR A 491 23.41 8.53 -16.78
CA TYR A 491 24.78 8.49 -16.29
C TYR A 491 24.96 8.80 -14.80
N ASP A 492 23.90 9.21 -14.11
CA ASP A 492 23.93 9.62 -12.70
C ASP A 492 23.04 8.71 -11.85
N LYS A 493 23.65 7.63 -11.31
CA LYS A 493 22.94 6.66 -10.47
C LYS A 493 22.37 7.28 -9.19
N GLU A 494 23.03 8.29 -8.62
CA GLU A 494 22.54 8.95 -7.42
C GLU A 494 21.29 9.76 -7.73
N LEU A 495 21.29 10.49 -8.84
CA LEU A 495 20.14 11.27 -9.27
C LEU A 495 18.96 10.36 -9.70
N GLN A 496 19.25 9.20 -10.32
CA GLN A 496 18.24 8.18 -10.61
C GLN A 496 17.55 7.72 -9.32
N MET A 497 18.33 7.38 -8.29
CA MET A 497 17.78 6.93 -6.99
C MET A 497 17.00 8.05 -6.31
N LYS A 498 17.56 9.24 -6.21
CA LYS A 498 16.91 10.40 -5.59
C LYS A 498 15.57 10.73 -6.27
N SER A 499 15.48 10.62 -7.60
CA SER A 499 14.27 10.96 -8.36
C SER A 499 13.27 9.80 -8.47
N GLY A 500 13.74 8.58 -8.68
CA GLY A 500 12.90 7.41 -8.96
C GLY A 500 12.19 6.87 -7.73
N PHE A 501 12.81 6.91 -6.55
CA PHE A 501 12.20 6.49 -5.28
C PHE A 501 11.41 7.62 -4.61
N GLY A 502 10.60 7.28 -3.61
CA GLY A 502 9.77 8.20 -2.84
C GLY A 502 8.30 8.23 -3.27
N VAL A 503 7.93 7.50 -4.32
CA VAL A 503 6.54 7.51 -4.80
C VAL A 503 5.59 6.79 -3.86
N ILE A 504 6.02 5.68 -3.26
CA ILE A 504 5.20 4.90 -2.31
C ILE A 504 4.97 5.72 -1.04
N GLY A 505 6.01 6.39 -0.55
CA GLY A 505 5.91 7.31 0.58
C GLY A 505 4.97 8.49 0.30
N LEU A 506 4.97 9.05 -0.91
CA LEU A 506 4.00 10.08 -1.32
C LEU A 506 2.58 9.54 -1.33
N VAL A 507 2.36 8.30 -1.82
CA VAL A 507 1.05 7.63 -1.77
C VAL A 507 0.55 7.54 -0.33
N ALA A 508 1.40 7.09 0.60
CA ALA A 508 1.05 7.01 2.01
C ALA A 508 0.69 8.39 2.60
N MET A 509 1.55 9.37 2.41
CA MET A 509 1.40 10.70 3.03
C MET A 509 0.22 11.51 2.50
N ILE A 510 -0.01 11.51 1.18
CA ILE A 510 -1.14 12.23 0.58
C ILE A 510 -2.46 11.53 0.90
N SER A 511 -2.48 10.19 0.93
CA SER A 511 -3.66 9.43 1.37
C SER A 511 -4.01 9.73 2.83
N LEU A 512 -3.02 9.82 3.71
CA LEU A 512 -3.18 10.22 5.11
C LEU A 512 -3.88 11.59 5.22
N VAL A 513 -3.36 12.61 4.53
CA VAL A 513 -3.95 13.95 4.52
C VAL A 513 -5.36 13.94 3.92
N SER A 514 -5.60 13.18 2.85
CA SER A 514 -6.91 13.07 2.20
C SER A 514 -7.99 12.51 3.14
N ILE A 515 -7.67 11.48 3.92
CA ILE A 515 -8.61 10.91 4.90
C ILE A 515 -8.85 11.86 6.08
N GLN A 516 -7.84 12.60 6.51
CA GLN A 516 -8.03 13.65 7.51
C GLN A 516 -8.95 14.76 7.00
N LEU A 517 -8.79 15.20 5.74
CA LEU A 517 -9.68 16.18 5.11
C LEU A 517 -11.12 15.64 5.00
N LEU A 518 -11.31 14.35 4.69
CA LEU A 518 -12.62 13.70 4.71
C LEU A 518 -13.25 13.78 6.11
N GLY A 519 -12.48 13.48 7.16
CA GLY A 519 -12.92 13.59 8.56
C GLY A 519 -13.29 15.02 8.95
N LEU A 520 -12.48 15.99 8.53
CA LEU A 520 -12.74 17.42 8.75
C LEU A 520 -14.04 17.85 8.05
N TYR A 521 -14.23 17.48 6.79
CA TYR A 521 -15.47 17.73 6.05
C TYR A 521 -16.69 17.14 6.75
N GLY A 522 -16.61 15.89 7.20
CA GLY A 522 -17.67 15.23 7.97
C GLY A 522 -18.02 15.97 9.26
N ASN A 523 -17.02 16.42 10.00
CA ASN A 523 -17.19 17.18 11.24
C ASN A 523 -17.86 18.55 10.98
N ILE A 524 -17.39 19.30 9.99
CA ILE A 524 -17.97 20.59 9.59
C ILE A 524 -19.43 20.41 9.15
N LYS A 525 -19.71 19.41 8.32
CA LYS A 525 -21.09 19.13 7.84
C LYS A 525 -22.03 18.81 9.02
N THR A 526 -21.57 18.00 9.96
CA THR A 526 -22.33 17.67 11.18
C THR A 526 -22.57 18.93 12.02
N TYR A 527 -21.56 19.74 12.25
CA TYR A 527 -21.67 21.01 12.97
C TYR A 527 -22.72 21.95 12.32
N ILE A 528 -22.64 22.12 11.00
CA ILE A 528 -23.61 22.96 10.27
C ILE A 528 -25.03 22.39 10.39
N LYS A 529 -25.19 21.05 10.28
CA LYS A 529 -26.51 20.41 10.41
C LYS A 529 -27.09 20.61 11.81
N VAL A 530 -26.30 20.37 12.83
CA VAL A 530 -26.69 20.58 14.24
C VAL A 530 -27.08 22.04 14.47
N ARG A 531 -26.25 23.00 14.00
CA ARG A 531 -26.53 24.44 14.15
C ARG A 531 -27.83 24.85 13.43
N ARG A 532 -28.11 24.28 12.25
CA ARG A 532 -29.39 24.52 11.53
C ARG A 532 -30.57 23.92 12.29
N SER A 533 -30.43 22.71 12.83
CA SER A 533 -31.47 22.08 13.65
C SER A 533 -31.75 22.87 14.92
N TYR A 534 -30.71 23.34 15.62
CA TYR A 534 -30.86 24.22 16.76
C TYR A 534 -31.58 25.53 16.41
N LYS A 535 -31.24 26.16 15.27
CA LYS A 535 -31.96 27.37 14.81
C LYS A 535 -33.41 27.06 14.52
N ALA A 536 -33.74 25.91 13.92
CA ALA A 536 -35.12 25.53 13.61
C ALA A 536 -35.95 25.21 14.86
N ILE A 537 -35.32 24.70 15.94
CA ILE A 537 -35.97 24.41 17.22
C ILE A 537 -36.15 25.68 18.07
N PHE A 538 -35.22 26.64 17.98
CA PHE A 538 -35.17 27.85 18.78
C PHE A 538 -35.54 29.13 18.02
N THR A 539 -36.08 29.06 16.77
CA THR A 539 -36.82 30.17 16.20
C THR A 539 -38.14 30.23 16.97
N PRO A 540 -38.42 31.31 17.72
CA PRO A 540 -39.68 31.43 18.42
C PRO A 540 -40.79 31.63 17.37
N ASP A 541 -41.47 30.56 17.03
CA ASP A 541 -42.79 30.62 16.50
C ASP A 541 -43.66 30.85 17.74
N ASP A 542 -44.05 32.10 17.98
CA ASP A 542 -44.81 32.51 19.18
C ASP A 542 -46.19 31.83 19.30
N SER A 543 -46.52 30.93 18.38
CA SER A 543 -47.78 30.19 18.32
C SER A 543 -47.76 28.79 18.93
N GLN A 544 -46.56 28.25 19.33
CA GLN A 544 -46.44 26.93 19.94
C GLN A 544 -45.88 26.97 21.38
N VAL A 545 -46.69 27.50 22.28
CA VAL A 545 -46.51 27.26 23.72
C VAL A 545 -46.99 25.83 24.00
N ILE A 546 -46.07 24.88 24.17
CA ILE A 546 -46.39 23.53 24.62
C ILE A 546 -46.71 23.66 26.12
N HIS A 547 -48.02 23.68 26.48
CA HIS A 547 -48.45 23.52 27.85
C HIS A 547 -48.16 22.08 28.28
N LEU A 548 -47.09 21.85 29.02
CA LEU A 548 -46.94 20.60 29.75
C LEU A 548 -48.02 20.52 30.83
N PRO A 549 -48.80 19.42 30.89
CA PRO A 549 -49.75 19.27 31.95
C PRO A 549 -49.04 19.32 33.29
N SER A 550 -49.48 20.19 34.17
CA SER A 550 -48.95 20.29 35.52
C SER A 550 -49.24 18.96 36.23
N SER A 551 -48.24 18.40 36.93
CA SER A 551 -48.38 17.17 37.75
C SER A 551 -49.39 17.30 38.91
N ALA A 552 -50.17 18.38 38.93
CA ALA A 552 -51.19 18.66 39.96
C ALA A 552 -52.59 18.17 39.61
N ASP A 553 -52.85 17.73 38.35
CA ASP A 553 -54.21 17.31 37.94
C ASP A 553 -54.38 15.77 37.92
N SER A 554 -53.51 15.03 38.62
CA SER A 554 -53.67 13.58 38.83
C SER A 554 -53.71 13.26 40.35
N ILE A 555 -54.80 13.72 41.02
CA ILE A 555 -55.29 13.11 42.26
C ILE A 555 -56.80 12.81 42.11
#